data_23085d2655b838da47a645f2bd4e2d23
#
_entry.id   23085d2655b838da47a645f2bd4e2d23
#
_cell.length_a   1.000
_cell.length_b   1.000
_cell.length_c   1.000
_cell.angle_alpha   90.00
_cell.angle_beta   90.00
_cell.angle_gamma   90.00
#
_symmetry.space_group_name_H-M   'P 1'
#
loop_
_entity.id
_entity.type
_entity.pdbx_description
1 polymer ?
#
loop_
_entity_poly.entity_id
_entity_poly.type
_entity_poly.pdbx_seq_one_letter_code
_entity_poly.pdbx_strand_id
1 'polypeptide(L)'
;MKELKAIRFPVLLIVVFCVAGLFSSTAMANGETIYNSGCVACHGAGIAGAPRVGDKAAWAHRIAQGTKIMYEHALKGFQGTAGIMPAKGGFTHLSDEQVKAAIDFMIKASK
;
A
#
# COMPACT_ATOMS: atom_id res chain seq x y z
N MET A 1 58.64 38.27 -27.31
CA MET A 1 58.07 36.92 -27.30
C MET A 1 57.39 36.74 -25.97
N LYS A 2 56.09 36.87 -25.95
CA LYS A 2 55.33 36.69 -24.74
C LYS A 2 54.83 35.26 -24.69
N GLU A 3 55.31 34.52 -23.73
CA GLU A 3 54.91 33.16 -23.43
C GLU A 3 53.42 33.14 -23.08
N LEU A 4 52.62 32.51 -23.91
CA LEU A 4 51.23 32.20 -23.54
C LEU A 4 51.28 31.09 -22.49
N LYS A 5 51.13 31.45 -21.23
CA LYS A 5 50.87 30.47 -20.17
C LYS A 5 49.47 29.91 -20.38
N ALA A 6 49.45 28.68 -20.86
CA ALA A 6 48.24 27.90 -20.92
C ALA A 6 47.71 27.73 -19.49
N ILE A 7 46.62 28.40 -19.22
CA ILE A 7 45.88 28.19 -17.96
C ILE A 7 45.19 26.82 -18.10
N ARG A 8 45.83 25.83 -17.50
CA ARG A 8 45.21 24.52 -17.30
C ARG A 8 44.16 24.68 -16.23
N PHE A 9 42.89 24.86 -16.63
CA PHE A 9 41.76 24.66 -15.73
C PHE A 9 41.67 23.15 -15.47
N PRO A 10 41.76 22.71 -14.21
CA PRO A 10 41.36 21.36 -13.90
C PRO A 10 39.86 21.30 -14.14
N VAL A 11 39.46 20.54 -15.14
CA VAL A 11 38.08 20.14 -15.30
C VAL A 11 37.76 19.27 -14.10
N LEU A 12 37.28 19.91 -13.06
CA LEU A 12 36.67 19.20 -11.93
C LEU A 12 35.40 18.59 -12.48
N LEU A 13 35.51 17.36 -12.89
CA LEU A 13 34.34 16.53 -13.21
C LEU A 13 33.58 16.34 -11.91
N ILE A 14 32.65 17.25 -11.64
CA ILE A 14 31.61 17.04 -10.63
C ILE A 14 30.69 16.00 -11.23
N VAL A 15 31.02 14.75 -10.96
CA VAL A 15 30.04 13.67 -11.12
C VAL A 15 29.01 13.90 -10.03
N VAL A 16 27.99 14.67 -10.39
CA VAL A 16 26.78 14.74 -9.58
C VAL A 16 26.14 13.35 -9.71
N PHE A 17 26.44 12.51 -8.75
CA PHE A 17 25.69 11.29 -8.53
C PHE A 17 24.31 11.73 -8.10
N CYS A 18 23.43 11.97 -9.08
CA CYS A 18 21.99 11.97 -8.82
C CYS A 18 21.64 10.54 -8.43
N VAL A 19 21.81 10.24 -7.14
CA VAL A 19 21.07 9.14 -6.54
C VAL A 19 19.62 9.62 -6.53
N ALA A 20 18.97 9.45 -7.68
CA ALA A 20 17.52 9.46 -7.73
C ALA A 20 17.12 8.29 -6.85
N GLY A 21 16.82 8.59 -5.60
CA GLY A 21 16.14 7.65 -4.73
C GLY A 21 14.83 7.30 -5.42
N LEU A 22 14.82 6.18 -6.08
CA LEU A 22 13.60 5.53 -6.53
C LEU A 22 12.84 5.13 -5.24
N PHE A 23 12.20 6.09 -4.62
CA PHE A 23 11.15 5.81 -3.68
C PHE A 23 10.03 5.19 -4.51
N SER A 24 10.06 3.88 -4.58
CA SER A 24 8.99 3.10 -5.18
C SER A 24 7.69 3.41 -4.46
N SER A 25 6.85 4.24 -5.05
CA SER A 25 5.44 4.38 -4.67
C SER A 25 4.63 3.15 -5.12
N THR A 26 5.30 2.02 -5.29
CA THR A 26 4.71 0.76 -5.74
C THR A 26 3.74 0.15 -4.72
N ALA A 27 3.88 0.46 -3.42
CA ALA A 27 3.03 -0.12 -2.39
C ALA A 27 1.56 0.30 -2.53
N MET A 28 1.26 1.57 -2.84
CA MET A 28 -0.12 2.07 -2.98
C MET A 28 -0.77 1.61 -4.29
N ALA A 29 -0.04 1.65 -5.43
CA ALA A 29 -0.49 1.12 -6.70
C ALA A 29 -0.72 -0.40 -6.64
N ASN A 30 0.09 -1.11 -5.84
CA ASN A 30 -0.04 -2.54 -5.63
C ASN A 30 -1.26 -2.89 -4.77
N GLY A 31 -1.65 -2.03 -3.83
CA GLY A 31 -2.81 -2.23 -2.96
C GLY A 31 -4.13 -2.37 -3.72
N GLU A 32 -4.38 -1.51 -4.68
CA GLU A 32 -5.56 -1.59 -5.55
C GLU A 32 -5.55 -2.87 -6.40
N THR A 33 -4.40 -3.22 -6.97
CA THR A 33 -4.23 -4.45 -7.74
C THR A 33 -4.51 -5.68 -6.89
N ILE A 34 -3.97 -5.75 -5.67
CA ILE A 34 -4.23 -6.84 -4.75
C ILE A 34 -5.71 -6.90 -4.36
N TYR A 35 -6.31 -5.77 -4.03
CA TYR A 35 -7.74 -5.69 -3.76
C TYR A 35 -8.57 -6.27 -4.90
N ASN A 36 -8.32 -5.83 -6.12
CA ASN A 36 -9.05 -6.29 -7.31
C ASN A 36 -8.80 -7.77 -7.65
N SER A 37 -7.69 -8.33 -7.21
CA SER A 37 -7.37 -9.74 -7.47
C SER A 37 -8.12 -10.72 -6.57
N GLY A 38 -8.65 -10.26 -5.43
CA GLY A 38 -9.30 -11.18 -4.51
C GLY A 38 -10.25 -10.54 -3.51
N CYS A 39 -9.82 -9.52 -2.80
CA CYS A 39 -10.59 -8.88 -1.72
C CYS A 39 -11.96 -8.35 -2.20
N VAL A 40 -12.02 -7.90 -3.43
CA VAL A 40 -13.24 -7.38 -4.07
C VAL A 40 -14.38 -8.40 -4.10
N ALA A 41 -14.08 -9.69 -4.10
CA ALA A 41 -15.10 -10.74 -4.10
C ALA A 41 -16.10 -10.59 -2.93
N CYS A 42 -15.62 -10.21 -1.77
CA CYS A 42 -16.47 -9.96 -0.59
C CYS A 42 -16.67 -8.46 -0.33
N HIS A 43 -15.61 -7.66 -0.39
CA HIS A 43 -15.64 -6.26 -0.03
C HIS A 43 -16.17 -5.32 -1.14
N GLY A 44 -16.38 -5.82 -2.33
CA GLY A 44 -17.01 -5.08 -3.42
C GLY A 44 -18.52 -5.03 -3.30
N ALA A 45 -19.14 -6.17 -2.98
CA ALA A 45 -20.61 -6.31 -2.92
C ALA A 45 -21.16 -6.45 -1.49
N GLY A 46 -20.32 -6.65 -0.48
CA GLY A 46 -20.74 -6.88 0.90
C GLY A 46 -21.14 -8.34 1.15
N ILE A 47 -20.48 -9.28 0.51
CA ILE A 47 -20.74 -10.71 0.67
C ILE A 47 -20.36 -11.16 2.09
N ALA A 48 -21.17 -12.05 2.68
CA ALA A 48 -20.95 -12.64 4.00
C ALA A 48 -20.73 -11.61 5.14
N GLY A 49 -21.35 -10.44 5.03
CA GLY A 49 -21.22 -9.37 6.02
C GLY A 49 -19.95 -8.53 5.91
N ALA A 50 -19.17 -8.70 4.86
CA ALA A 50 -17.99 -7.87 4.62
C ALA A 50 -18.37 -6.40 4.42
N PRO A 51 -17.70 -5.44 5.04
CA PRO A 51 -17.95 -4.02 4.79
C PRO A 51 -17.57 -3.68 3.35
N ARG A 52 -18.52 -3.08 2.63
CA ARG A 52 -18.28 -2.67 1.24
C ARG A 52 -17.28 -1.52 1.20
N VAL A 53 -16.31 -1.62 0.33
CA VAL A 53 -15.40 -0.50 0.06
C VAL A 53 -16.18 0.70 -0.45
N GLY A 54 -15.92 1.88 0.11
CA GLY A 54 -16.62 3.12 -0.18
C GLY A 54 -17.82 3.40 0.74
N ASP A 55 -18.27 2.43 1.52
CA ASP A 55 -19.32 2.63 2.53
C ASP A 55 -18.71 3.25 3.80
N LYS A 56 -18.69 4.57 3.85
CA LYS A 56 -18.08 5.33 4.96
C LYS A 56 -18.66 4.95 6.32
N ALA A 57 -19.94 4.73 6.41
CA ALA A 57 -20.61 4.38 7.67
C ALA A 57 -20.17 2.99 8.17
N ALA A 58 -20.08 2.01 7.27
CA ALA A 58 -19.60 0.68 7.61
C ALA A 58 -18.14 0.65 8.04
N TRP A 59 -17.32 1.55 7.51
CA TRP A 59 -15.88 1.62 7.77
C TRP A 59 -15.50 2.49 8.96
N ALA A 60 -16.32 3.49 9.31
CA ALA A 60 -15.96 4.49 10.32
C ALA A 60 -15.52 3.87 11.65
N HIS A 61 -16.29 2.96 12.23
CA HIS A 61 -15.96 2.34 13.51
C HIS A 61 -14.79 1.36 13.39
N ARG A 62 -14.58 0.74 12.23
CA ARG A 62 -13.45 -0.13 11.96
C ARG A 62 -12.14 0.66 11.87
N ILE A 63 -12.17 1.75 11.14
CA ILE A 63 -11.02 2.68 11.01
C ILE A 63 -10.67 3.29 12.38
N ALA A 64 -11.66 3.60 13.21
CA ALA A 64 -11.46 4.14 14.55
C ALA A 64 -10.71 3.20 15.50
N GLN A 65 -10.72 1.89 15.25
CA GLN A 65 -9.93 0.91 16.01
C GLN A 65 -8.42 1.04 15.77
N GLY A 66 -8.02 1.68 14.68
CA GLY A 66 -6.64 1.83 14.27
C GLY A 66 -6.18 0.79 13.25
N THR A 67 -5.26 1.21 12.42
CA THR A 67 -4.75 0.41 11.30
C THR A 67 -4.12 -0.90 11.73
N LYS A 68 -3.42 -0.90 12.87
CA LYS A 68 -2.80 -2.12 13.41
C LYS A 68 -3.82 -3.23 13.64
N ILE A 69 -4.95 -2.93 14.25
CA ILE A 69 -6.03 -3.89 14.51
C ILE A 69 -6.61 -4.39 13.19
N MET A 70 -6.80 -3.51 12.23
CA MET A 70 -7.31 -3.88 10.91
C MET A 70 -6.36 -4.82 10.17
N TYR A 71 -5.05 -4.58 10.26
CA TYR A 71 -4.05 -5.49 9.70
C TYR A 71 -4.11 -6.87 10.39
N GLU A 72 -4.17 -6.90 11.70
CA GLU A 72 -4.24 -8.17 12.44
C GLU A 72 -5.47 -8.98 12.05
N HIS A 73 -6.63 -8.35 11.96
CA HIS A 73 -7.87 -9.01 11.56
C HIS A 73 -7.78 -9.60 10.15
N ALA A 74 -7.21 -8.86 9.21
CA ALA A 74 -7.08 -9.34 7.85
C ALA A 74 -6.01 -10.42 7.70
N LEU A 75 -4.91 -10.31 8.43
CA LEU A 75 -3.81 -11.28 8.35
C LEU A 75 -4.14 -12.61 9.03
N LYS A 76 -4.77 -12.54 10.20
CA LYS A 76 -5.07 -13.71 11.04
C LYS A 76 -6.48 -14.26 10.87
N GLY A 77 -7.34 -13.51 10.21
CA GLY A 77 -8.76 -13.77 10.18
C GLY A 77 -9.48 -13.14 11.36
N PHE A 78 -10.77 -12.93 11.20
CA PHE A 78 -11.60 -12.28 12.20
C PHE A 78 -13.02 -12.81 12.15
N GLN A 79 -13.55 -13.16 13.32
CA GLN A 79 -14.96 -13.45 13.50
C GLN A 79 -15.60 -12.34 14.33
N GLY A 80 -16.55 -11.64 13.73
CA GLY A 80 -17.30 -10.57 14.37
C GLY A 80 -18.81 -10.85 14.33
N THR A 81 -19.60 -9.87 14.76
CA THR A 81 -21.06 -9.94 14.72
C THR A 81 -21.63 -9.87 13.30
N ALA A 82 -20.90 -9.25 12.37
CA ALA A 82 -21.31 -9.13 10.98
C ALA A 82 -21.02 -10.37 10.13
N GLY A 83 -20.05 -11.17 10.53
CA GLY A 83 -19.61 -12.36 9.79
C GLY A 83 -18.16 -12.74 10.08
N ILE A 84 -17.62 -13.58 9.22
CA ILE A 84 -16.28 -14.14 9.35
C ILE A 84 -15.45 -13.70 8.15
N MET A 85 -14.27 -13.13 8.42
CA MET A 85 -13.23 -12.93 7.44
C MET A 85 -12.16 -14.01 7.63
N PRO A 86 -11.90 -14.86 6.65
CA PRO A 86 -10.80 -15.80 6.74
C PRO A 86 -9.45 -15.07 6.69
N ALA A 87 -8.40 -15.70 7.20
CA ALA A 87 -7.04 -15.15 7.15
C ALA A 87 -6.68 -14.78 5.71
N LYS A 88 -6.21 -13.56 5.50
CA LYS A 88 -5.87 -13.01 4.17
C LYS A 88 -7.02 -13.11 3.14
N GLY A 89 -8.27 -13.15 3.61
CA GLY A 89 -9.42 -13.38 2.74
C GLY A 89 -9.44 -14.74 2.04
N GLY A 90 -8.66 -15.71 2.52
CA GLY A 90 -8.45 -17.01 1.90
C GLY A 90 -7.27 -17.04 0.90
N PHE A 91 -6.64 -15.91 0.61
CA PHE A 91 -5.51 -15.81 -0.33
C PHE A 91 -4.17 -15.97 0.39
N THR A 92 -3.93 -17.16 0.90
CA THR A 92 -2.77 -17.48 1.77
C THR A 92 -1.41 -17.32 1.09
N HIS A 93 -1.36 -17.27 -0.24
CA HIS A 93 -0.15 -17.01 -1.02
C HIS A 93 0.31 -15.55 -0.98
N LEU A 94 -0.56 -14.63 -0.58
CA LEU A 94 -0.20 -13.21 -0.45
C LEU A 94 0.75 -13.01 0.73
N SER A 95 1.74 -12.16 0.54
CA SER A 95 2.58 -11.71 1.66
C SER A 95 1.79 -10.79 2.60
N ASP A 96 2.26 -10.65 3.83
CA ASP A 96 1.66 -9.74 4.79
C ASP A 96 1.65 -8.30 4.26
N GLU A 97 2.73 -7.89 3.60
CA GLU A 97 2.85 -6.55 3.02
C GLU A 97 1.85 -6.32 1.87
N GLN A 98 1.60 -7.32 1.05
CA GLN A 98 0.58 -7.25 0.02
C GLN A 98 -0.82 -7.09 0.61
N VAL A 99 -1.14 -7.86 1.65
CA VAL A 99 -2.42 -7.75 2.35
C VAL A 99 -2.57 -6.37 2.99
N LYS A 100 -1.55 -5.87 3.68
CA LYS A 100 -1.56 -4.53 4.28
C LYS A 100 -1.77 -3.43 3.22
N ALA A 101 -1.12 -3.54 2.08
CA ALA A 101 -1.31 -2.59 0.99
C ALA A 101 -2.76 -2.57 0.48
N ALA A 102 -3.40 -3.72 0.37
CA ALA A 102 -4.81 -3.81 0.00
C ALA A 102 -5.73 -3.19 1.06
N ILE A 103 -5.42 -3.38 2.35
CA ILE A 103 -6.16 -2.76 3.44
C ILE A 103 -6.03 -1.24 3.40
N ASP A 104 -4.83 -0.72 3.20
CA ASP A 104 -4.59 0.72 3.08
C ASP A 104 -5.39 1.33 1.93
N PHE A 105 -5.46 0.64 0.81
CA PHE A 105 -6.32 1.03 -0.31
C PHE A 105 -7.81 1.07 0.10
N MET A 106 -8.30 0.02 0.74
CA MET A 106 -9.70 -0.05 1.19
C MET A 106 -10.05 1.04 2.20
N ILE A 107 -9.16 1.30 3.16
CA ILE A 107 -9.31 2.39 4.14
C ILE A 107 -9.39 3.73 3.44
N LYS A 108 -8.46 4.01 2.53
CA LYS A 108 -8.41 5.26 1.79
C LYS A 108 -9.67 5.51 0.98
N ALA A 109 -10.19 4.46 0.34
CA ALA A 109 -11.39 4.54 -0.48
C ALA A 109 -12.69 4.66 0.35
N SER A 110 -12.62 4.44 1.66
CA SER A 110 -13.79 4.37 2.55
C SER A 110 -13.82 5.45 3.63
N LYS A 111 -12.91 6.43 3.57
CA LYS A 111 -12.87 7.60 4.48
C LYS A 111 -13.84 8.69 4.08
#